data_60ba5ecf5adde0dd6741023e26f6d370
#
_entry.id   60ba5ecf5adde0dd6741023e26f6d370
#
_cell.length_a   1.000
_cell.length_b   1.000
_cell.length_c   1.000
_cell.angle_alpha   90.00
_cell.angle_beta   90.00
_cell.angle_gamma   90.00
#
_symmetry.space_group_name_H-M   'P 1'
#
loop_
_entity.id
_entity.type
_entity.pdbx_description
1 polymer ?
#
loop_
_entity_poly.entity_id
_entity_poly.type
_entity_poly.pdbx_seq_one_letter_code
_entity_poly.pdbx_strand_id
1 'polypeptide(L)'
;TVAALDCQDPRNAEIVPHYRDFLIRNAKVLKAVYDHMDHEFRAKYGRGGETLRDDYLTTLYNHYALPPTKAEFCDVVDLIMQEGAQIPPEALDAFAAAKVPLIEKVFDDFYERYDKYRNALAAWDEKYGRVGRVHVEPLAGQAPAPPVFDQLSQAGRSATP
;
A
#
# COMPACT_ATOMS: atom_id res chain seq x y z
N THR A 1 -3.66 -9.14 7.72
CA THR A 1 -3.41 -10.38 6.93
C THR A 1 -2.25 -10.16 5.95
N VAL A 2 -2.34 -9.18 5.01
CA VAL A 2 -1.29 -8.94 3.99
C VAL A 2 0.09 -8.79 4.63
N ALA A 3 0.26 -7.91 5.61
CA ALA A 3 1.54 -7.72 6.28
C ALA A 3 2.07 -8.99 6.96
N ALA A 4 1.21 -9.81 7.56
CA ALA A 4 1.60 -11.07 8.18
C ALA A 4 2.13 -12.10 7.16
N LEU A 5 1.73 -11.99 5.89
CA LEU A 5 2.20 -12.87 4.81
C LEU A 5 3.43 -12.31 4.09
N ASP A 6 3.48 -10.99 3.89
CA ASP A 6 4.45 -10.36 3.01
C ASP A 6 5.65 -9.73 3.75
N CYS A 7 5.47 -9.28 5.00
CA CYS A 7 6.52 -8.61 5.76
C CYS A 7 7.45 -9.63 6.45
N GLN A 8 8.29 -10.29 5.67
CA GLN A 8 9.21 -11.34 6.13
C GLN A 8 10.63 -10.83 6.48
N ASP A 9 10.85 -9.51 6.44
CA ASP A 9 12.13 -8.91 6.85
C ASP A 9 12.34 -9.12 8.36
N PRO A 10 13.55 -9.50 8.82
CA PRO A 10 13.84 -9.63 10.25
C PRO A 10 13.49 -8.40 11.11
N ARG A 11 13.51 -7.20 10.51
CA ARG A 11 13.10 -5.95 11.19
C ARG A 11 11.62 -5.95 11.59
N ASN A 12 10.80 -6.69 10.86
CA ASN A 12 9.35 -6.75 11.03
C ASN A 12 8.90 -8.10 11.63
N ALA A 13 9.79 -8.85 12.29
CA ALA A 13 9.51 -10.19 12.81
C ALA A 13 8.37 -10.23 13.84
N GLU A 14 8.11 -9.11 14.52
CA GLU A 14 7.05 -9.01 15.55
C GLU A 14 5.65 -8.79 14.96
N ILE A 15 5.50 -8.52 13.66
CA ILE A 15 4.18 -8.34 13.03
C ILE A 15 3.30 -9.58 13.22
N VAL A 16 3.83 -10.77 12.98
CA VAL A 16 3.04 -12.02 13.07
C VAL A 16 2.58 -12.33 14.49
N PRO A 17 3.45 -12.29 15.53
CA PRO A 17 3.02 -12.43 16.91
C PRO A 17 1.96 -11.41 17.32
N HIS A 18 2.20 -10.13 17.07
CA HIS A 18 1.25 -9.05 17.42
C HIS A 18 -0.08 -9.19 16.67
N TYR A 19 -0.04 -9.55 15.39
CA TYR A 19 -1.25 -9.81 14.59
C TYR A 19 -2.07 -10.97 15.16
N ARG A 20 -1.42 -12.05 15.58
CA ARG A 20 -2.10 -13.18 16.23
C ARG A 20 -2.78 -12.76 17.53
N ASP A 21 -2.08 -12.02 18.39
CA ASP A 21 -2.63 -11.54 19.66
C ASP A 21 -3.79 -10.57 19.45
N PHE A 22 -3.68 -9.69 18.44
CA PHE A 22 -4.77 -8.82 17.99
C PHE A 22 -6.00 -9.61 17.55
N LEU A 23 -5.84 -10.66 16.74
CA LEU A 23 -6.94 -11.50 16.27
C LEU A 23 -7.63 -12.22 17.42
N ILE A 24 -6.88 -12.79 18.37
CA ILE A 24 -7.42 -13.51 19.52
C ILE A 24 -8.23 -12.55 20.39
N ARG A 25 -7.69 -11.39 20.70
CA ARG A 25 -8.32 -10.40 21.57
C ARG A 25 -9.61 -9.84 20.96
N ASN A 26 -9.61 -9.58 19.67
CA ASN A 26 -10.70 -8.89 18.98
C ASN A 26 -11.62 -9.83 18.19
N ALA A 27 -11.52 -11.15 18.37
CA ALA A 27 -12.18 -12.15 17.53
C ALA A 27 -13.70 -11.93 17.39
N LYS A 28 -14.39 -11.55 18.46
CA LYS A 28 -15.85 -11.32 18.45
C LYS A 28 -16.22 -10.10 17.61
N VAL A 29 -15.47 -8.99 17.77
CA VAL A 29 -15.74 -7.75 17.03
C VAL A 29 -15.43 -7.96 15.55
N LEU A 30 -14.28 -8.56 15.24
CA LEU A 30 -13.88 -8.85 13.86
C LEU A 30 -14.88 -9.77 13.15
N LYS A 31 -15.40 -10.80 13.88
CA LYS A 31 -16.46 -11.65 13.34
C LYS A 31 -17.74 -10.86 13.07
N ALA A 32 -18.16 -10.00 13.99
CA ALA A 32 -19.37 -9.19 13.81
C ALA A 32 -19.25 -8.23 12.62
N VAL A 33 -18.09 -7.61 12.43
CA VAL A 33 -17.79 -6.75 11.26
C VAL A 33 -17.86 -7.55 9.96
N TYR A 34 -17.27 -8.75 9.93
CA TYR A 34 -17.32 -9.63 8.77
C TYR A 34 -18.75 -10.07 8.44
N ASP A 35 -19.50 -10.50 9.45
CA ASP A 35 -20.91 -10.92 9.30
C ASP A 35 -21.79 -9.75 8.80
N HIS A 36 -21.55 -8.53 9.29
CA HIS A 36 -22.24 -7.33 8.83
C HIS A 36 -21.91 -7.02 7.36
N MET A 37 -20.65 -7.07 6.99
CA MET A 37 -20.24 -6.88 5.59
C MET A 37 -20.89 -7.92 4.66
N ASP A 38 -20.89 -9.20 5.05
CA ASP A 38 -21.55 -10.26 4.30
C ASP A 38 -23.05 -9.99 4.12
N HIS A 39 -23.73 -9.57 5.19
CA HIS A 39 -25.13 -9.19 5.16
C HIS A 39 -25.39 -8.04 4.17
N GLU A 40 -24.59 -6.96 4.25
CA GLU A 40 -24.75 -5.79 3.37
C GLU A 40 -24.56 -6.15 1.89
N PHE A 41 -23.55 -6.95 1.57
CA PHE A 41 -23.34 -7.41 0.18
C PHE A 41 -24.50 -8.27 -0.32
N ARG A 42 -25.02 -9.19 0.51
CA ARG A 42 -26.18 -10.03 0.15
C ARG A 42 -27.46 -9.20 0.02
N ALA A 43 -27.68 -8.24 0.92
CA ALA A 43 -28.84 -7.36 0.86
C ALA A 43 -28.84 -6.51 -0.40
N LYS A 44 -27.65 -5.98 -0.81
CA LYS A 44 -27.52 -5.08 -1.96
C LYS A 44 -27.52 -5.81 -3.30
N TYR A 45 -26.89 -6.98 -3.37
CA TYR A 45 -26.59 -7.67 -4.64
C TYR A 45 -27.26 -9.05 -4.78
N GLY A 46 -28.04 -9.49 -3.79
CA GLY A 46 -28.74 -10.75 -3.81
C GLY A 46 -27.79 -11.96 -3.93
N ARG A 47 -28.10 -12.88 -4.84
CA ARG A 47 -27.31 -14.12 -5.06
C ARG A 47 -25.87 -13.88 -5.49
N GLY A 48 -25.54 -12.73 -6.07
CA GLY A 48 -24.18 -12.35 -6.47
C GLY A 48 -23.36 -11.69 -5.36
N GLY A 49 -23.98 -11.39 -4.20
CA GLY A 49 -23.35 -10.63 -3.13
C GLY A 49 -22.08 -11.25 -2.57
N GLU A 50 -22.07 -12.57 -2.40
CA GLU A 50 -20.88 -13.29 -1.91
C GLU A 50 -19.69 -13.18 -2.85
N THR A 51 -19.89 -13.39 -4.16
CA THR A 51 -18.83 -13.23 -5.16
C THR A 51 -18.30 -11.80 -5.19
N LEU A 52 -19.20 -10.81 -5.17
CA LEU A 52 -18.78 -9.39 -5.18
C LEU A 52 -18.04 -8.99 -3.90
N ARG A 53 -18.40 -9.54 -2.74
CA ARG A 53 -17.64 -9.36 -1.51
C ARG A 53 -16.22 -9.94 -1.62
N ASP A 54 -16.09 -11.14 -2.17
CA ASP A 54 -14.80 -11.80 -2.33
C ASP A 54 -13.91 -11.08 -3.35
N ASP A 55 -14.48 -10.58 -4.44
CA ASP A 55 -13.80 -9.73 -5.42
C ASP A 55 -13.33 -8.41 -4.78
N TYR A 56 -14.17 -7.79 -3.95
CA TYR A 56 -13.81 -6.58 -3.20
C TYR A 56 -12.64 -6.85 -2.25
N LEU A 57 -12.69 -7.92 -1.46
CA LEU A 57 -11.61 -8.29 -0.54
C LEU A 57 -10.32 -8.62 -1.30
N THR A 58 -10.41 -9.30 -2.43
CA THR A 58 -9.26 -9.60 -3.29
C THR A 58 -8.62 -8.32 -3.82
N THR A 59 -9.43 -7.36 -4.27
CA THR A 59 -8.95 -6.05 -4.73
C THR A 59 -8.24 -5.30 -3.60
N LEU A 60 -8.82 -5.31 -2.40
CA LEU A 60 -8.24 -4.69 -1.21
C LEU A 60 -6.90 -5.34 -0.82
N TYR A 61 -6.82 -6.67 -0.84
CA TYR A 61 -5.57 -7.38 -0.55
C TYR A 61 -4.48 -7.08 -1.58
N ASN A 62 -4.83 -7.03 -2.86
CA ASN A 62 -3.89 -6.68 -3.93
C ASN A 62 -3.37 -5.23 -3.80
N HIS A 63 -4.23 -4.31 -3.36
CA HIS A 63 -3.82 -2.93 -3.09
C HIS A 63 -2.72 -2.89 -2.02
N TYR A 64 -2.93 -3.56 -0.88
CA TYR A 64 -1.95 -3.58 0.20
C TYR A 64 -0.73 -4.46 -0.05
N ALA A 65 -0.78 -5.36 -1.04
CA ALA A 65 0.35 -6.20 -1.46
C ALA A 65 1.20 -5.58 -2.58
N LEU A 66 1.04 -4.27 -2.87
CA LEU A 66 1.74 -3.58 -3.94
C LEU A 66 3.26 -3.59 -3.74
N PRO A 67 4.06 -4.27 -4.59
CA PRO A 67 5.48 -4.52 -4.32
C PRO A 67 6.33 -3.26 -4.08
N PRO A 68 6.15 -2.15 -4.82
CA PRO A 68 6.96 -0.95 -4.62
C PRO A 68 6.78 -0.25 -3.27
N THR A 69 5.65 -0.48 -2.58
CA THR A 69 5.34 0.13 -1.27
C THR A 69 5.69 -0.80 -0.10
N LYS A 70 6.07 -2.05 -0.37
CA LYS A 70 6.21 -3.11 0.62
C LYS A 70 7.04 -2.71 1.83
N ALA A 71 8.21 -2.12 1.64
CA ALA A 71 9.11 -1.77 2.75
C ALA A 71 8.46 -0.72 3.67
N GLU A 72 7.95 0.39 3.10
CA GLU A 72 7.30 1.46 3.85
C GLU A 72 6.01 0.96 4.52
N PHE A 73 5.22 0.15 3.82
CA PHE A 73 4.01 -0.50 4.36
C PHE A 73 4.33 -1.39 5.56
N CYS A 74 5.34 -2.25 5.47
CA CYS A 74 5.72 -3.13 6.56
C CYS A 74 6.19 -2.36 7.79
N ASP A 75 6.99 -1.30 7.62
CA ASP A 75 7.47 -0.47 8.73
C ASP A 75 6.31 0.24 9.44
N VAL A 76 5.34 0.78 8.69
CA VAL A 76 4.14 1.42 9.27
C VAL A 76 3.26 0.40 9.98
N VAL A 77 3.02 -0.78 9.38
CA VAL A 77 2.16 -1.81 9.98
C VAL A 77 2.79 -2.42 11.22
N ASP A 78 4.12 -2.56 11.28
CA ASP A 78 4.80 -3.06 12.48
C ASP A 78 4.51 -2.16 13.70
N LEU A 79 4.66 -0.85 13.55
CA LEU A 79 4.31 0.11 14.60
C LEU A 79 2.83 0.04 15.00
N ILE A 80 1.93 -0.07 14.01
CA ILE A 80 0.49 -0.18 14.27
C ILE A 80 0.16 -1.48 15.00
N MET A 81 0.79 -2.60 14.66
CA MET A 81 0.53 -3.88 15.31
C MET A 81 1.06 -3.96 16.74
N GLN A 82 2.18 -3.31 17.04
CA GLN A 82 2.66 -3.17 18.42
C GLN A 82 1.61 -2.50 19.31
N GLU A 83 1.01 -1.40 18.84
CA GLU A 83 -0.09 -0.73 19.55
C GLU A 83 -1.36 -1.60 19.55
N GLY A 84 -1.73 -2.14 18.39
CA GLY A 84 -2.96 -2.90 18.16
C GLY A 84 -3.06 -4.17 19.01
N ALA A 85 -1.93 -4.81 19.30
CA ALA A 85 -1.88 -5.98 20.19
C ALA A 85 -2.41 -5.70 21.61
N GLN A 86 -2.42 -4.43 22.03
CA GLN A 86 -2.88 -4.01 23.35
C GLN A 86 -4.28 -3.37 23.35
N ILE A 87 -4.86 -3.09 22.17
CA ILE A 87 -6.14 -2.40 22.07
C ILE A 87 -7.29 -3.29 22.55
N PRO A 88 -8.13 -2.80 23.49
CA PRO A 88 -9.32 -3.52 23.89
C PRO A 88 -10.42 -3.44 22.81
N PRO A 89 -11.33 -4.44 22.76
CA PRO A 89 -12.34 -4.53 21.70
C PRO A 89 -13.22 -3.27 21.54
N GLU A 90 -13.53 -2.59 22.63
CA GLU A 90 -14.34 -1.37 22.64
C GLU A 90 -13.66 -0.14 22.04
N ALA A 91 -12.34 -0.15 21.94
CA ALA A 91 -11.57 0.93 21.34
C ALA A 91 -11.16 0.65 19.87
N LEU A 92 -11.54 -0.51 19.32
CA LEU A 92 -11.07 -0.95 18.01
C LEU A 92 -11.50 -0.02 16.88
N ASP A 93 -12.73 0.49 16.88
CA ASP A 93 -13.23 1.40 15.84
C ASP A 93 -12.44 2.72 15.81
N ALA A 94 -12.22 3.31 17.00
CA ALA A 94 -11.45 4.54 17.10
C ALA A 94 -9.98 4.32 16.70
N PHE A 95 -9.41 3.18 17.09
CA PHE A 95 -8.07 2.79 16.67
C PHE A 95 -7.96 2.62 15.16
N ALA A 96 -8.88 1.88 14.54
CA ALA A 96 -8.91 1.69 13.09
C ALA A 96 -9.05 3.03 12.35
N ALA A 97 -9.98 3.88 12.79
CA ALA A 97 -10.17 5.21 12.20
C ALA A 97 -8.92 6.09 12.27
N ALA A 98 -8.10 5.97 13.32
CA ALA A 98 -6.86 6.71 13.47
C ALA A 98 -5.69 6.10 12.66
N LYS A 99 -5.64 4.77 12.48
CA LYS A 99 -4.49 4.07 11.90
C LYS A 99 -4.63 3.79 10.40
N VAL A 100 -5.83 3.55 9.88
CA VAL A 100 -6.04 3.32 8.45
C VAL A 100 -5.48 4.47 7.59
N PRO A 101 -5.70 5.76 7.91
CA PRO A 101 -5.12 6.84 7.12
C PRO A 101 -3.59 6.85 7.08
N LEU A 102 -2.91 6.34 8.11
CA LEU A 102 -1.45 6.23 8.12
C LEU A 102 -0.96 5.16 7.14
N ILE A 103 -1.71 4.06 7.02
CA ILE A 103 -1.43 3.02 6.04
C ILE A 103 -1.69 3.54 4.62
N GLU A 104 -2.85 4.16 4.40
CA GLU A 104 -3.23 4.70 3.08
C GLU A 104 -2.22 5.74 2.58
N LYS A 105 -1.68 6.57 3.48
CA LYS A 105 -0.66 7.56 3.13
C LYS A 105 0.57 6.96 2.44
N VAL A 106 0.97 5.74 2.76
CA VAL A 106 2.10 5.04 2.09
C VAL A 106 1.81 4.89 0.60
N PHE A 107 0.58 4.54 0.26
CA PHE A 107 0.15 4.33 -1.13
C PHE A 107 -0.06 5.66 -1.86
N ASP A 108 -0.68 6.64 -1.20
CA ASP A 108 -0.86 7.99 -1.74
C ASP A 108 0.51 8.62 -2.08
N ASP A 109 1.48 8.54 -1.17
CA ASP A 109 2.84 9.04 -1.39
C ASP A 109 3.53 8.31 -2.55
N PHE A 110 3.30 7.00 -2.69
CA PHE A 110 3.81 6.23 -3.82
C PHE A 110 3.19 6.69 -5.15
N TYR A 111 1.87 6.81 -5.23
CA TYR A 111 1.19 7.21 -6.45
C TYR A 111 1.54 8.65 -6.86
N GLU A 112 1.68 9.56 -5.91
CA GLU A 112 2.15 10.92 -6.18
C GLU A 112 3.56 10.94 -6.80
N ARG A 113 4.49 10.14 -6.26
CA ARG A 113 5.85 9.99 -6.82
C ARG A 113 5.82 9.36 -8.21
N TYR A 114 5.00 8.35 -8.38
CA TYR A 114 4.84 7.65 -9.65
C TYR A 114 4.28 8.55 -10.76
N ASP A 115 3.28 9.38 -10.46
CA ASP A 115 2.72 10.33 -11.40
C ASP A 115 3.72 11.42 -11.78
N LYS A 116 4.49 11.94 -10.82
CA LYS A 116 5.60 12.87 -11.11
C LYS A 116 6.64 12.25 -12.06
N TYR A 117 7.01 10.99 -11.81
CA TYR A 117 7.91 10.25 -12.68
C TYR A 117 7.34 10.08 -14.10
N ARG A 118 6.09 9.64 -14.23
CA ARG A 118 5.42 9.46 -15.52
C ARG A 118 5.38 10.77 -16.33
N ASN A 119 5.03 11.86 -15.67
CA ASN A 119 4.97 13.18 -16.31
C ASN A 119 6.36 13.64 -16.77
N ALA A 120 7.38 13.45 -15.94
CA ALA A 120 8.77 13.78 -16.31
C ALA A 120 9.28 12.92 -17.46
N LEU A 121 8.92 11.63 -17.49
CA LEU A 121 9.27 10.73 -18.59
C LEU A 121 8.55 11.13 -19.89
N ALA A 122 7.28 11.50 -19.82
CA ALA A 122 6.52 11.96 -20.99
C ALA A 122 7.12 13.26 -21.57
N ALA A 123 7.50 14.22 -20.71
CA ALA A 123 8.13 15.44 -21.13
C ALA A 123 9.54 15.19 -21.75
N TRP A 124 10.27 14.22 -21.22
CA TRP A 124 11.55 13.79 -21.77
C TRP A 124 11.35 13.14 -23.17
N ASP A 125 10.37 12.24 -23.31
CA ASP A 125 10.02 11.61 -24.59
C ASP A 125 9.58 12.63 -25.64
N GLU A 126 8.82 13.66 -25.25
CA GLU A 126 8.40 14.74 -26.15
C GLU A 126 9.60 15.54 -26.64
N LYS A 127 10.53 15.85 -25.75
CA LYS A 127 11.70 16.70 -26.06
C LYS A 127 12.78 15.98 -26.87
N TYR A 128 13.03 14.71 -26.60
CA TYR A 128 14.15 13.97 -27.16
C TYR A 128 13.76 12.84 -28.12
N GLY A 129 12.45 12.61 -28.28
CA GLY A 129 11.87 11.51 -29.02
C GLY A 129 11.88 10.21 -28.25
N ARG A 130 10.93 9.32 -28.57
CA ARG A 130 10.93 7.95 -28.03
C ARG A 130 12.18 7.25 -28.57
N VAL A 131 13.17 7.08 -27.74
CA VAL A 131 14.30 6.21 -28.06
C VAL A 131 13.71 4.80 -28.19
N GLY A 132 13.52 4.38 -29.46
CA GLY A 132 13.13 3.01 -29.76
C GLY A 132 14.09 2.08 -29.02
N ARG A 133 13.65 0.90 -28.60
CA ARG A 133 14.37 -0.11 -27.79
C ARG A 133 15.66 -0.64 -28.43
N VAL A 134 16.39 0.20 -29.15
CA VAL A 134 17.69 -0.10 -29.73
C VAL A 134 18.74 0.43 -28.74
N HIS A 135 19.52 -0.47 -28.21
CA HIS A 135 20.70 -0.16 -27.42
C HIS A 135 21.69 0.58 -28.33
N VAL A 136 21.64 1.90 -28.30
CA VAL A 136 22.62 2.74 -29.02
C VAL A 136 23.58 3.30 -27.98
N GLU A 137 24.88 3.02 -28.12
CA GLU A 137 25.88 3.64 -27.28
C GLU A 137 25.80 5.18 -27.42
N PRO A 138 25.85 5.94 -26.32
CA PRO A 138 25.73 7.39 -26.35
C PRO A 138 26.92 8.01 -27.08
N LEU A 139 26.66 8.62 -28.23
CA LEU A 139 27.66 9.51 -28.87
C LEU A 139 27.62 10.88 -28.18
N ALA A 140 28.78 11.56 -28.14
CA ALA A 140 28.89 12.90 -27.56
C ALA A 140 27.86 13.86 -28.19
N GLY A 141 26.97 14.45 -27.41
CA GLY A 141 25.90 15.34 -27.86
C GLY A 141 24.48 14.75 -27.84
N GLN A 142 24.29 13.53 -27.37
CA GLN A 142 22.97 12.88 -27.28
C GLN A 142 22.13 13.37 -26.10
N ALA A 143 20.82 13.06 -26.16
CA ALA A 143 19.86 13.35 -25.08
C ALA A 143 20.35 12.82 -23.72
N PRO A 144 20.12 13.54 -22.63
CA PRO A 144 20.40 13.04 -21.31
C PRO A 144 19.58 11.78 -21.06
N ALA A 145 20.01 10.93 -20.13
CA ALA A 145 19.25 9.76 -19.72
C ALA A 145 17.83 10.15 -19.25
N PRO A 146 16.81 9.32 -19.50
CA PRO A 146 15.48 9.57 -18.97
C PRO A 146 15.51 9.65 -17.44
N PRO A 147 14.54 10.34 -16.82
CA PRO A 147 14.45 10.46 -15.38
C PRO A 147 14.32 9.08 -14.74
N VAL A 148 14.99 8.87 -13.61
CA VAL A 148 14.91 7.65 -12.82
C VAL A 148 13.94 7.90 -11.66
N PHE A 149 13.03 6.96 -11.40
CA PHE A 149 11.99 7.07 -10.39
C PHE A 149 12.55 7.48 -9.00
N ASP A 150 13.63 6.84 -8.56
CA ASP A 150 14.25 7.12 -7.26
C ASP A 150 14.85 8.52 -7.13
N GLN A 151 15.37 9.09 -8.21
CA GLN A 151 15.93 10.45 -8.20
C GLN A 151 14.86 11.52 -7.98
N LEU A 152 13.69 11.35 -8.57
CA LEU A 152 12.55 12.27 -8.37
C LEU A 152 11.97 12.17 -6.95
N SER A 153 12.05 11.00 -6.34
CA SER A 153 11.62 10.78 -4.94
C SER A 153 12.51 11.53 -3.93
N GLN A 154 13.81 11.68 -4.23
CA GLN A 154 14.75 12.36 -3.33
C GLN A 154 14.68 13.90 -3.47
N ALA A 155 14.42 14.40 -4.67
CA ALA A 155 14.29 15.86 -4.92
C ALA A 155 13.09 16.47 -4.17
N GLY A 156 12.00 15.72 -3.98
CA GLY A 156 10.83 16.17 -3.23
C GLY A 156 11.04 16.28 -1.71
N ARG A 157 12.00 15.55 -1.15
CA ARG A 157 12.32 15.56 0.28
C ARG A 157 13.27 16.70 0.70
N SER A 158 13.99 17.30 -0.26
CA SER A 158 14.94 18.38 0.01
C SER A 158 14.33 19.79 -0.08
N ALA A 159 13.03 19.89 -0.38
CA ALA A 159 12.34 21.15 -0.64
C ALA A 159 11.36 21.57 0.50
N THR A 160 11.60 21.14 1.74
CA THR A 160 10.86 21.67 2.90
C THR A 160 11.77 22.61 3.68
N PRO A 161 11.41 23.92 3.82
CA PRO A 161 12.18 24.87 4.63
C PRO A 161 12.07 24.59 6.11
#